data_c03693bedb3f60c0056f47dd9074d32a
#
_entry.id   c03693bedb3f60c0056f47dd9074d32a
#
_cell.length_a   1.000
_cell.length_b   1.000
_cell.length_c   1.000
_cell.angle_alpha   90.00
_cell.angle_beta   90.00
_cell.angle_gamma   90.00
#
_symmetry.space_group_name_H-M   'P 1'
#
loop_
_entity.id
_entity.type
_entity.pdbx_description
1 polymer ?
#
loop_
_entity_poly.entity_id
_entity_poly.type
_entity_poly.pdbx_seq_one_letter_code
_entity_poly.pdbx_strand_id
1 'polypeptide(L)'
;MSFYEHTLIAKQDISTPDLEKIENKYKLIITNTEGKIVKIEKWGLLNFAKKIKTYNKGFYIHYKFEGENKTLDEIKKNSVIDNSLLRHLTVKYKKLDTETEYFKEKDINEKKK
;
A
#
# COMPACT_ATOMS: atom_id res chain seq x y z
N MET A 1 3.16 -12.29 16.13
CA MET A 1 3.01 -11.48 14.90
C MET A 1 2.30 -10.19 15.20
N SER A 2 2.59 -9.17 14.44
CA SER A 2 1.95 -7.86 14.58
C SER A 2 1.08 -7.55 13.37
N PHE A 3 0.12 -6.65 13.55
CA PHE A 3 -0.73 -6.18 12.46
C PHE A 3 -0.13 -4.94 11.82
N TYR A 4 -0.17 -4.90 10.50
CA TYR A 4 0.37 -3.79 9.71
C TYR A 4 -0.56 -3.39 8.59
N GLU A 5 -0.46 -2.14 8.19
CA GLU A 5 -1.06 -1.64 6.96
C GLU A 5 0.05 -1.07 6.09
N HIS A 6 0.04 -1.43 4.83
CA HIS A 6 1.02 -0.96 3.86
C HIS A 6 0.32 -0.37 2.66
N THR A 7 0.61 0.89 2.36
CA THR A 7 0.01 1.60 1.24
C THR A 7 1.07 1.86 0.18
N LEU A 8 0.76 1.49 -1.06
CA LEU A 8 1.59 1.77 -2.22
C LEU A 8 0.90 2.77 -3.11
N ILE A 9 1.68 3.67 -3.70
CA ILE A 9 1.19 4.60 -4.72
C ILE A 9 2.02 4.39 -5.97
N ALA A 10 1.41 3.83 -7.01
CA ALA A 10 2.05 3.59 -8.30
C ALA A 10 1.82 4.76 -9.24
N LYS A 11 2.72 4.94 -10.21
CA LYS A 11 2.63 6.02 -11.19
C LYS A 11 1.33 5.97 -11.98
N GLN A 12 0.82 7.15 -12.35
CA GLN A 12 -0.37 7.30 -13.16
C GLN A 12 -0.27 6.57 -14.51
N ASP A 13 0.90 6.59 -15.11
CA ASP A 13 1.14 6.04 -16.44
C ASP A 13 1.55 4.56 -16.47
N ILE A 14 1.42 3.88 -15.32
CA ILE A 14 1.69 2.44 -15.26
C ILE A 14 0.61 1.67 -16.03
N SER A 15 1.02 0.62 -16.75
CA SER A 15 0.06 -0.24 -17.45
C SER A 15 -0.71 -1.13 -16.47
N THR A 16 -1.90 -1.56 -16.86
CA THR A 16 -2.71 -2.46 -16.02
C THR A 16 -1.99 -3.76 -15.69
N PRO A 17 -1.34 -4.46 -16.65
CA PRO A 17 -0.57 -5.67 -16.31
C PRO A 17 0.56 -5.40 -15.32
N ASP A 18 1.25 -4.27 -15.43
CA ASP A 18 2.33 -3.93 -14.52
C ASP A 18 1.81 -3.61 -13.12
N LEU A 19 0.66 -2.96 -13.02
CA LEU A 19 0.02 -2.69 -11.75
C LEU A 19 -0.36 -3.99 -11.04
N GLU A 20 -0.89 -4.96 -11.79
CA GLU A 20 -1.22 -6.29 -11.25
C GLU A 20 0.03 -7.04 -10.78
N LYS A 21 1.13 -6.91 -11.51
CA LYS A 21 2.41 -7.50 -11.10
C LYS A 21 2.88 -6.93 -9.77
N ILE A 22 2.75 -5.63 -9.57
CA ILE A 22 3.11 -4.97 -8.31
C ILE A 22 2.23 -5.50 -7.18
N GLU A 23 0.93 -5.56 -7.39
CA GLU A 23 -0.01 -6.07 -6.39
C GLU A 23 0.39 -7.49 -5.96
N ASN A 24 0.62 -8.38 -6.92
CA ASN A 24 0.98 -9.76 -6.66
C ASN A 24 2.35 -9.90 -6.03
N LYS A 25 3.31 -9.05 -6.40
CA LYS A 25 4.65 -9.05 -5.84
C LYS A 25 4.62 -8.86 -4.33
N TYR A 26 3.90 -7.85 -3.85
CA TYR A 26 3.83 -7.57 -2.42
C TYR A 26 2.96 -8.59 -1.68
N LYS A 27 1.93 -9.09 -2.32
CA LYS A 27 1.14 -10.20 -1.79
C LYS A 27 2.03 -11.43 -1.55
N LEU A 28 2.88 -11.78 -2.51
CA LEU A 28 3.80 -12.91 -2.38
C LEU A 28 4.87 -12.66 -1.32
N ILE A 29 5.38 -11.45 -1.22
CA ILE A 29 6.35 -11.11 -0.17
C ILE A 29 5.75 -11.39 1.21
N ILE A 30 4.52 -10.96 1.44
CA ILE A 30 3.84 -11.18 2.71
C ILE A 30 3.66 -12.66 2.99
N THR A 31 3.17 -13.43 2.02
CA THR A 31 2.92 -14.86 2.20
C THR A 31 4.20 -15.67 2.29
N ASN A 32 5.23 -15.33 1.52
CA ASN A 32 6.51 -16.05 1.54
C ASN A 32 7.34 -15.80 2.79
N THR A 33 7.06 -14.75 3.53
CA THR A 33 7.73 -14.44 4.80
C THR A 33 6.87 -14.85 6.00
N GLU A 34 5.97 -15.80 5.78
CA GLU A 34 5.08 -16.33 6.81
C GLU A 34 4.05 -15.33 7.35
N GLY A 35 3.81 -14.26 6.60
CA GLY A 35 2.76 -13.32 6.92
C GLY A 35 1.41 -13.80 6.41
N LYS A 36 0.36 -13.19 6.92
CA LYS A 36 -1.01 -13.49 6.52
C LYS A 36 -1.70 -12.23 6.03
N ILE A 37 -2.25 -12.29 4.83
CA ILE A 37 -3.02 -11.18 4.28
C ILE A 37 -4.42 -11.22 4.85
N VAL A 38 -4.84 -10.10 5.47
CA VAL A 38 -6.17 -9.94 6.01
C VAL A 38 -7.09 -9.31 4.96
N LYS A 39 -6.63 -8.26 4.28
CA LYS A 39 -7.42 -7.58 3.25
C LYS A 39 -6.50 -6.82 2.30
N ILE A 40 -6.87 -6.79 1.03
CA ILE A 40 -6.21 -5.94 0.03
C ILE A 40 -7.27 -5.02 -0.55
N GLU A 41 -7.04 -3.72 -0.51
CA GLU A 41 -7.93 -2.72 -1.06
C GLU A 41 -7.25 -2.04 -2.23
N LYS A 42 -7.91 -2.01 -3.37
CA LYS A 42 -7.46 -1.27 -4.55
C LYS A 42 -8.32 -0.02 -4.66
N TRP A 43 -7.74 1.12 -4.36
CA TRP A 43 -8.50 2.37 -4.36
C TRP A 43 -8.56 3.03 -5.72
N GLY A 44 -7.78 2.54 -6.69
CA GLY A 44 -7.77 3.07 -8.04
C GLY A 44 -6.95 4.34 -8.18
N LEU A 45 -7.21 5.08 -9.25
CA LEU A 45 -6.49 6.29 -9.58
C LEU A 45 -7.06 7.47 -8.80
N LEU A 46 -6.24 8.07 -7.94
CA LEU A 46 -6.64 9.17 -7.08
C LEU A 46 -5.76 10.40 -7.30
N ASN A 47 -6.35 11.58 -7.11
CA ASN A 47 -5.64 12.85 -7.18
C ASN A 47 -4.83 13.09 -5.91
N PHE A 48 -3.65 13.68 -6.07
CA PHE A 48 -2.84 14.12 -4.94
C PHE A 48 -3.20 15.55 -4.57
N ALA A 49 -3.15 15.87 -3.28
CA ALA A 49 -3.29 17.24 -2.82
C ALA A 49 -2.13 18.11 -3.32
N LYS A 50 -0.95 17.52 -3.40
CA LYS A 50 0.26 18.14 -3.97
C LYS A 50 0.92 17.15 -4.90
N LYS A 51 1.57 17.66 -5.93
CA LYS A 51 2.33 16.80 -6.85
C LYS A 51 3.35 15.95 -6.12
N ILE A 52 3.46 14.69 -6.53
CA ILE A 52 4.53 13.81 -6.11
C ILE A 52 5.42 13.65 -7.34
N LYS A 53 6.67 14.14 -7.27
CA LYS A 53 7.54 14.27 -8.45
C LYS A 53 6.82 15.12 -9.51
N THR A 54 6.54 14.56 -10.68
CA THR A 54 5.84 15.26 -11.74
C THR A 54 4.39 14.81 -11.90
N TYR A 55 3.91 13.97 -10.97
CA TYR A 55 2.59 13.36 -11.08
C TYR A 55 1.57 14.04 -10.19
N ASN A 56 0.35 14.21 -10.71
CA ASN A 56 -0.80 14.73 -9.95
C ASN A 56 -1.71 13.63 -9.43
N LYS A 57 -1.57 12.42 -9.97
CA LYS A 57 -2.41 11.26 -9.66
C LYS A 57 -1.57 10.01 -9.51
N GLY A 58 -2.10 9.02 -8.83
CA GLY A 58 -1.47 7.72 -8.71
C GLY A 58 -2.47 6.64 -8.35
N PHE A 59 -2.08 5.40 -8.60
CA PHE A 59 -2.88 4.23 -8.23
C PHE A 59 -2.53 3.80 -6.82
N TYR A 60 -3.53 3.72 -5.97
CA TYR A 60 -3.38 3.34 -4.57
C TYR A 60 -3.74 1.88 -4.36
N ILE A 61 -2.85 1.14 -3.69
CA ILE A 61 -3.11 -0.22 -3.23
C ILE A 61 -2.79 -0.27 -1.74
N HIS A 62 -3.72 -0.78 -0.96
CA HIS A 62 -3.60 -0.84 0.49
C HIS A 62 -3.70 -2.28 0.97
N TYR A 63 -2.71 -2.72 1.76
CA TYR A 63 -2.63 -4.07 2.30
C TYR A 63 -2.81 -4.04 3.81
N LYS A 64 -3.72 -4.85 4.31
CA LYS A 64 -3.85 -5.12 5.75
C LYS A 64 -3.37 -6.54 5.98
N PHE A 65 -2.38 -6.71 6.83
CA PHE A 65 -1.75 -8.01 7.01
C PHE A 65 -1.15 -8.21 8.40
N GLU A 66 -0.93 -9.48 8.74
CA GLU A 66 -0.14 -9.87 9.91
C GLU A 66 1.25 -10.27 9.41
N GLY A 67 2.28 -9.92 10.15
CA GLY A 67 3.63 -10.28 9.78
C GLY A 67 4.64 -10.05 10.88
N GLU A 68 5.89 -10.34 10.54
CA GLU A 68 7.03 -10.17 11.43
C GLU A 68 8.00 -9.15 10.82
N ASN A 69 9.09 -8.87 11.54
CA ASN A 69 10.10 -7.91 11.06
C ASN A 69 10.66 -8.29 9.69
N LYS A 70 10.83 -9.59 9.42
CA LYS A 70 11.33 -10.05 8.12
C LYS A 70 10.39 -9.69 6.98
N THR A 71 9.07 -9.70 7.22
CA THR A 71 8.08 -9.29 6.24
C THR A 71 8.23 -7.82 5.93
N LEU A 72 8.36 -6.98 6.96
CA LEU A 72 8.55 -5.54 6.81
C LEU A 72 9.85 -5.22 6.07
N ASP A 73 10.93 -5.90 6.40
CA ASP A 73 12.23 -5.67 5.77
C ASP A 73 12.16 -5.95 4.28
N GLU A 74 11.51 -7.03 3.87
CA GLU A 74 11.36 -7.38 2.46
C GLU A 74 10.46 -6.40 1.72
N ILE A 75 9.36 -5.98 2.33
CA ILE A 75 8.48 -4.97 1.74
C ILE A 75 9.23 -3.67 1.54
N LYS A 76 9.94 -3.21 2.57
CA LYS A 76 10.69 -1.95 2.53
C LYS A 76 11.78 -1.97 1.47
N LYS A 77 12.55 -3.06 1.45
CA LYS A 77 13.62 -3.26 0.48
C LYS A 77 13.12 -3.18 -0.96
N ASN A 78 12.03 -3.89 -1.25
CA ASN A 78 11.47 -3.91 -2.59
C ASN A 78 10.81 -2.58 -2.96
N SER A 79 10.15 -1.92 -2.01
CA SER A 79 9.51 -0.63 -2.27
C SER A 79 10.52 0.47 -2.62
N VAL A 80 11.69 0.46 -1.99
CA VAL A 80 12.73 1.44 -2.24
C VAL A 80 13.30 1.33 -3.66
N ILE A 81 13.46 0.11 -4.15
CA ILE A 81 14.07 -0.12 -5.47
C ILE A 81 13.07 -0.17 -6.63
N ASP A 82 11.78 -0.14 -6.33
CA ASP A 82 10.74 -0.23 -7.35
C ASP A 82 10.45 1.13 -7.96
N ASN A 83 10.93 1.34 -9.19
CA ASN A 83 10.78 2.60 -9.89
C ASN A 83 9.34 2.94 -10.29
N SER A 84 8.45 1.97 -10.25
CA SER A 84 7.03 2.18 -10.56
C SER A 84 6.27 2.81 -9.40
N LEU A 85 6.85 2.85 -8.21
CA LEU A 85 6.21 3.41 -7.02
C LEU A 85 6.64 4.86 -6.80
N LEU A 86 5.66 5.72 -6.54
CA LEU A 86 5.90 7.12 -6.17
C LEU A 86 6.13 7.25 -4.67
N ARG A 87 5.35 6.51 -3.90
CA ARG A 87 5.46 6.50 -2.42
C ARG A 87 4.99 5.16 -1.87
N HIS A 88 5.45 4.87 -0.67
CA HIS A 88 5.00 3.72 0.11
C HIS A 88 5.02 4.08 1.59
N LEU A 89 4.11 3.50 2.35
CA LEU A 89 4.00 3.76 3.78
C LEU A 89 3.55 2.49 4.49
N THR A 90 4.24 2.13 5.57
CA THR A 90 3.87 0.99 6.41
C THR A 90 3.59 1.50 7.82
N VAL A 91 2.46 1.11 8.38
CA VAL A 91 2.04 1.50 9.72
C VAL A 91 1.71 0.24 10.53
N LYS A 92 2.15 0.21 11.79
CA LYS A 92 1.87 -0.89 12.70
C LYS A 92 0.62 -0.57 13.52
N TYR A 93 -0.25 -1.57 13.69
CA TYR A 93 -1.47 -1.44 14.48
C TYR A 93 -1.56 -2.52 15.53
N LYS A 94 -2.25 -2.23 16.62
CA LYS A 94 -2.57 -3.24 17.62
C LYS A 94 -3.66 -4.18 17.12
N LYS A 95 -4.61 -3.65 16.34
CA LYS A 95 -5.72 -4.40 15.78
C LYS A 95 -6.08 -3.79 14.43
N LEU A 96 -6.27 -4.64 13.42
CA LEU A 96 -6.70 -4.19 12.10
C LEU A 96 -8.21 -3.98 12.07
N ASP A 97 -8.61 -2.87 11.45
CA ASP A 97 -9.99 -2.62 11.10
C ASP A 97 -10.25 -3.22 9.72
N THR A 98 -11.01 -4.31 9.67
CA THR A 98 -11.34 -4.98 8.42
C THR A 98 -12.71 -4.59 7.88
N GLU A 99 -13.48 -3.86 8.65
CA GLU A 99 -14.84 -3.45 8.25
C GLU A 99 -14.88 -2.11 7.55
N THR A 100 -14.02 -1.19 7.97
CA THR A 100 -13.96 0.16 7.41
C THR A 100 -12.77 0.28 6.47
N GLU A 101 -12.97 0.88 5.30
CA GLU A 101 -11.86 1.14 4.39
C GLU A 101 -11.03 2.31 4.93
N TYR A 102 -9.73 2.08 5.03
CA TYR A 102 -8.79 3.06 5.52
C TYR A 102 -8.84 4.36 4.71
N PHE A 103 -9.01 4.25 3.41
CA PHE A 103 -9.09 5.41 2.53
C PHE A 103 -10.24 6.36 2.94
N LYS A 104 -11.39 5.81 3.25
CA LYS A 104 -12.56 6.64 3.63
C LYS A 104 -12.30 7.42 4.90
N GLU A 105 -11.71 6.79 5.90
CA GLU A 105 -11.37 7.45 7.15
C GLU A 105 -10.34 8.55 6.95
N LYS A 106 -9.31 8.25 6.19
CA LYS A 106 -8.24 9.20 5.90
C LYS A 106 -8.76 10.38 5.09
N ASP A 107 -9.61 10.14 4.10
CA ASP A 107 -10.19 11.20 3.28
C ASP A 107 -11.04 12.14 4.12
N ILE A 108 -11.85 11.59 5.03
CA ILE A 108 -12.67 12.38 5.95
C ILE A 108 -11.78 13.23 6.85
N ASN A 109 -10.72 12.67 7.41
CA ASN A 109 -9.79 13.38 8.27
C ASN A 109 -9.07 14.51 7.54
N GLU A 110 -8.67 14.27 6.31
CA GLU A 110 -8.03 15.29 5.48
C GLU A 110 -8.96 16.45 5.18
N LYS A 111 -10.23 16.18 4.95
CA LYS A 111 -11.22 17.22 4.70
C LYS A 111 -11.48 18.10 5.91
N LYS A 112 -11.28 17.58 7.11
CA LYS A 112 -11.47 18.33 8.34
C LYS A 112 -10.31 19.28 8.65
N LYS A 113 -9.21 19.06 8.00
CA LYS A 113 -8.04 19.92 8.15
C LYS A 113 -8.16 21.16 7.28
#